data_6f8201212f0274ca3fb122971f25b9cc
#
_entry.id   6f8201212f0274ca3fb122971f25b9cc
#
_cell.length_a   1.000
_cell.length_b   1.000
_cell.length_c   1.000
_cell.angle_alpha   90.00
_cell.angle_beta   90.00
_cell.angle_gamma   90.00
#
_symmetry.space_group_name_H-M   'P 1'
#
loop_
_entity.id
_entity.type
_entity.pdbx_description
1 polymer ?
#
loop_
_entity_poly.entity_id
_entity_poly.type
_entity_poly.pdbx_seq_one_letter_code
_entity_poly.pdbx_strand_id
1 'polypeptide(L)'
;IPMERIVLTIPGAPLGQPRARAVAIGGHARVYAPQGGGVAEFKALARRIAAEVYQGPPLEVPLRVDCLFVFPRTKGQMWKTRPMPRLPRVSKPDRDNLDKLVLDALTGIVWRDDALVTCGWLEKVVAAGDEQPRTVVTISTIEPGGATP
;
A
#
# COMPACT_ATOMS: atom_id res chain seq x y z
N ILE A 1 -14.98 15.11 16.69
CA ILE A 1 -13.97 14.47 17.53
C ILE A 1 -12.77 14.18 16.65
N PRO A 2 -11.60 14.72 16.98
CA PRO A 2 -10.42 14.40 16.21
C PRO A 2 -10.15 12.90 16.33
N MET A 3 -10.02 12.24 15.19
CA MET A 3 -9.68 10.83 15.13
C MET A 3 -8.19 10.67 15.42
N GLU A 4 -7.86 9.71 16.25
CA GLU A 4 -6.48 9.33 16.42
C GLU A 4 -5.95 8.74 15.11
N ARG A 5 -4.65 8.93 14.93
CA ARG A 5 -3.96 8.40 13.76
C ARG A 5 -3.97 6.87 13.81
N ILE A 6 -4.39 6.23 12.74
CA ILE A 6 -4.34 4.78 12.60
C ILE A 6 -3.06 4.43 11.84
N VAL A 7 -2.23 3.56 12.42
CA VAL A 7 -1.02 3.08 11.76
C VAL A 7 -1.10 1.57 11.60
N LEU A 8 -0.95 1.11 10.36
CA LEU A 8 -0.93 -0.31 10.01
C LEU A 8 0.44 -0.67 9.48
N THR A 9 1.01 -1.77 9.99
CA THR A 9 2.25 -2.34 9.46
C THR A 9 1.95 -3.71 8.90
N ILE A 10 2.14 -3.87 7.61
CA ILE A 10 1.90 -5.13 6.90
C ILE A 10 3.26 -5.73 6.57
N PRO A 11 3.66 -6.84 7.21
CA PRO A 11 4.96 -7.44 6.96
C PRO A 11 5.05 -8.07 5.57
N GLY A 12 6.25 -8.21 5.08
CA GLY A 12 6.53 -8.83 3.80
C GLY A 12 6.86 -7.82 2.70
N ALA A 13 7.37 -8.31 1.59
CA ALA A 13 7.70 -7.46 0.45
C ALA A 13 6.43 -6.78 -0.08
N PRO A 14 6.46 -5.46 -0.31
CA PRO A 14 5.32 -4.76 -0.90
C PRO A 14 4.97 -5.30 -2.28
N LEU A 15 3.68 -5.28 -2.60
CA LEU A 15 3.14 -5.75 -3.88
C LEU A 15 2.34 -4.64 -4.55
N GLY A 16 2.31 -4.67 -5.88
CA GLY A 16 1.48 -3.79 -6.67
C GLY A 16 0.24 -4.51 -7.19
N GLN A 17 -0.83 -3.76 -7.43
CA GLN A 17 -2.03 -4.28 -8.06
C GLN A 17 -1.71 -4.63 -9.51
N PRO A 18 -1.94 -5.88 -9.96
CA PRO A 18 -1.76 -6.23 -11.37
C PRO A 18 -2.75 -5.45 -12.23
N ARG A 19 -2.29 -5.01 -13.39
CA ARG A 19 -3.17 -4.35 -14.35
C ARG A 19 -4.07 -5.39 -15.02
N ALA A 20 -5.30 -4.97 -15.36
CA ALA A 20 -6.20 -5.79 -16.14
C ALA A 20 -5.55 -6.12 -17.49
N ARG A 21 -5.71 -7.36 -17.94
CA ARG A 21 -5.19 -7.83 -19.24
C ARG A 21 -6.36 -8.22 -20.13
N ALA A 22 -6.23 -7.92 -21.42
CA ALA A 22 -7.17 -8.36 -22.43
C ALA A 22 -6.57 -9.56 -23.17
N VAL A 23 -7.37 -10.62 -23.33
CA VAL A 23 -7.01 -11.78 -24.13
C VAL A 23 -8.12 -12.09 -25.11
N ALA A 24 -7.75 -12.52 -26.32
CA ALA A 24 -8.71 -12.99 -27.32
C ALA A 24 -8.93 -14.49 -27.13
N ILE A 25 -10.16 -14.88 -26.83
CA ILE A 25 -10.56 -16.29 -26.67
C ILE A 25 -11.76 -16.52 -27.60
N GLY A 26 -11.61 -17.45 -28.53
CA GLY A 26 -12.70 -17.79 -29.46
C GLY A 26 -13.19 -16.61 -30.31
N GLY A 27 -12.31 -15.67 -30.68
CA GLY A 27 -12.67 -14.48 -31.45
C GLY A 27 -13.24 -13.33 -30.65
N HIS A 28 -13.33 -13.48 -29.29
CA HIS A 28 -13.83 -12.45 -28.39
C HIS A 28 -12.72 -12.00 -27.45
N ALA A 29 -12.65 -10.69 -27.19
CA ALA A 29 -11.74 -10.13 -26.20
C ALA A 29 -12.33 -10.31 -24.80
N ARG A 30 -11.51 -10.83 -23.88
CA ARG A 30 -11.83 -10.87 -22.45
C ARG A 30 -10.83 -10.04 -21.68
N VAL A 31 -11.34 -9.24 -20.72
CA VAL A 31 -10.50 -8.46 -19.80
C VAL A 31 -10.53 -9.17 -18.46
N TYR A 32 -9.36 -9.40 -17.88
CA TYR A 32 -9.23 -9.99 -16.57
C TYR A 32 -8.10 -9.35 -15.77
N ALA A 33 -8.22 -9.37 -14.44
CA ALA A 33 -7.16 -8.94 -13.52
C ALA A 33 -6.42 -10.20 -13.02
N PRO A 34 -5.11 -10.33 -13.30
CA PRO A 34 -4.34 -11.46 -12.77
C PRO A 34 -4.36 -11.47 -11.25
N GLN A 35 -4.54 -12.65 -10.65
CA GLN A 35 -4.60 -12.85 -9.19
C GLN A 35 -3.33 -13.51 -8.62
N GLY A 36 -2.30 -13.66 -9.44
CA GLY A 36 -1.06 -14.27 -9.01
C GLY A 36 -0.15 -13.36 -8.22
N GLY A 37 1.01 -13.87 -7.78
CA GLY A 37 2.06 -13.07 -7.16
C GLY A 37 1.81 -12.67 -5.71
N GLY A 38 0.91 -13.36 -5.00
CA GLY A 38 0.67 -13.09 -3.59
C GLY A 38 -0.33 -11.97 -3.31
N VAL A 39 -1.04 -11.48 -4.33
CA VAL A 39 -1.99 -10.36 -4.18
C VAL A 39 -3.14 -10.72 -3.23
N ALA A 40 -3.73 -11.91 -3.38
CA ALA A 40 -4.82 -12.34 -2.52
C ALA A 40 -4.36 -12.49 -1.05
N GLU A 41 -3.18 -13.05 -0.84
CA GLU A 41 -2.58 -13.20 0.48
C GLU A 41 -2.27 -11.85 1.12
N PHE A 42 -1.73 -10.91 0.34
CA PHE A 42 -1.47 -9.55 0.82
C PHE A 42 -2.76 -8.87 1.26
N LYS A 43 -3.79 -8.92 0.42
CA LYS A 43 -5.09 -8.33 0.76
C LYS A 43 -5.67 -8.94 2.03
N ALA A 44 -5.65 -10.26 2.15
CA ALA A 44 -6.17 -10.96 3.33
C ALA A 44 -5.42 -10.55 4.59
N LEU A 45 -4.09 -10.48 4.54
CA LEU A 45 -3.26 -10.07 5.66
C LEU A 45 -3.52 -8.60 6.04
N ALA A 46 -3.56 -7.71 5.06
CA ALA A 46 -3.82 -6.29 5.28
C ALA A 46 -5.21 -6.06 5.91
N ARG A 47 -6.22 -6.75 5.42
CA ARG A 47 -7.59 -6.67 5.96
C ARG A 47 -7.67 -7.18 7.39
N ARG A 48 -7.00 -8.29 7.69
CA ARG A 48 -6.95 -8.84 9.04
C ARG A 48 -6.27 -7.88 10.01
N ILE A 49 -5.12 -7.34 9.65
CA ILE A 49 -4.39 -6.38 10.48
C ILE A 49 -5.24 -5.12 10.70
N ALA A 50 -5.86 -4.61 9.63
CA ALA A 50 -6.72 -3.44 9.71
C ALA A 50 -7.91 -3.66 10.66
N ALA A 51 -8.56 -4.81 10.58
CA ALA A 51 -9.69 -5.13 11.45
C ALA A 51 -9.28 -5.27 12.92
N GLU A 52 -8.07 -5.70 13.19
CA GLU A 52 -7.54 -5.78 14.56
C GLU A 52 -7.20 -4.39 15.12
N VAL A 53 -6.64 -3.51 14.30
CA VAL A 53 -6.21 -2.17 14.73
C VAL A 53 -7.37 -1.20 14.78
N TYR A 54 -8.28 -1.27 13.81
CA TYR A 54 -9.46 -0.40 13.73
C TYR A 54 -10.73 -1.23 13.76
N GLN A 55 -11.46 -1.15 14.87
CA GLN A 55 -12.66 -1.95 15.12
C GLN A 55 -13.96 -1.17 14.97
N GLY A 56 -13.89 0.09 14.59
CA GLY A 56 -15.07 0.91 14.34
C GLY A 56 -15.72 0.63 12.98
N PRO A 57 -16.84 1.29 12.68
CA PRO A 57 -17.43 1.22 11.36
C PRO A 57 -16.53 1.91 10.33
N PRO A 58 -16.57 1.52 9.04
CA PRO A 58 -15.77 2.20 8.02
C PRO A 58 -16.01 3.71 8.03
N LEU A 59 -14.91 4.46 7.95
CA LEU A 59 -14.94 5.92 7.99
C LEU A 59 -15.62 6.50 6.75
N GLU A 60 -16.36 7.58 6.93
CA GLU A 60 -17.12 8.25 5.85
C GLU A 60 -16.75 9.74 5.74
N VAL A 61 -15.55 10.10 6.13
CA VAL A 61 -15.02 11.47 6.12
C VAL A 61 -13.79 11.55 5.23
N PRO A 62 -13.41 12.76 4.74
CA PRO A 62 -12.18 12.90 3.96
C PRO A 62 -10.96 12.43 4.75
N LEU A 63 -10.07 11.70 4.08
CA LEU A 63 -8.93 11.05 4.71
C LEU A 63 -7.62 11.42 4.02
N ARG A 64 -6.58 11.46 4.83
CA ARG A 64 -5.20 11.44 4.39
C ARG A 64 -4.64 10.03 4.61
N VAL A 65 -3.99 9.47 3.61
CA VAL A 65 -3.36 8.15 3.70
C VAL A 65 -1.92 8.27 3.23
N ASP A 66 -0.99 8.05 4.15
CA ASP A 66 0.44 8.05 3.85
C ASP A 66 0.95 6.61 3.80
N CYS A 67 1.69 6.25 2.78
CA CYS A 67 2.21 4.91 2.59
C CYS A 67 3.72 4.92 2.43
N LEU A 68 4.38 4.07 3.21
CA LEU A 68 5.80 3.76 3.06
C LEU A 68 5.94 2.30 2.63
N PHE A 69 6.57 2.08 1.49
CA PHE A 69 6.83 0.75 0.96
C PHE A 69 8.32 0.44 1.07
N VAL A 70 8.66 -0.50 1.94
CA VAL A 70 10.04 -0.91 2.18
C VAL A 70 10.27 -2.25 1.50
N PHE A 71 11.05 -2.22 0.42
CA PHE A 71 11.38 -3.39 -0.38
C PHE A 71 12.66 -4.06 0.11
N PRO A 72 12.79 -5.38 -0.05
CA PRO A 72 14.03 -6.06 0.32
C PRO A 72 15.20 -5.61 -0.55
N ARG A 73 16.40 -5.63 0.02
CA ARG A 73 17.61 -5.38 -0.76
C ARG A 73 17.87 -6.56 -1.69
N THR A 74 18.31 -6.25 -2.90
CA THR A 74 18.77 -7.28 -3.83
C THR A 74 20.19 -7.72 -3.45
N LYS A 75 20.67 -8.82 -4.03
CA LYS A 75 22.04 -9.31 -3.80
C LYS A 75 23.09 -8.25 -4.15
N GLY A 76 22.89 -7.49 -5.22
CA GLY A 76 23.80 -6.43 -5.62
C GLY A 76 23.80 -5.23 -4.69
N GLN A 77 22.81 -5.11 -3.81
CA GLN A 77 22.68 -4.05 -2.81
C GLN A 77 23.14 -4.51 -1.42
N MET A 78 23.57 -5.75 -1.28
CA MET A 78 24.11 -6.29 -0.02
C MET A 78 25.61 -6.02 0.04
N TRP A 79 26.02 -5.09 0.91
CA TRP A 79 27.38 -4.64 1.04
C TRP A 79 27.98 -5.14 2.36
N LYS A 80 29.17 -5.73 2.31
CA LYS A 80 29.80 -6.36 3.49
C LYS A 80 30.65 -5.42 4.33
N THR A 81 31.19 -4.36 3.71
CA THR A 81 32.25 -3.54 4.33
C THR A 81 31.87 -2.07 4.46
N ARG A 82 30.64 -1.71 4.16
CA ARG A 82 30.15 -0.33 4.29
C ARG A 82 28.72 -0.32 4.75
N PRO A 83 28.24 0.79 5.35
CA PRO A 83 26.84 0.92 5.78
C PRO A 83 25.86 0.68 4.64
N MET A 84 24.72 0.10 4.97
CA MET A 84 23.63 -0.13 4.04
C MET A 84 22.44 0.76 4.42
N PRO A 85 22.44 2.03 3.97
CA PRO A 85 21.30 2.93 4.23
C PRO A 85 20.12 2.57 3.34
N ARG A 86 18.96 3.18 3.61
CA ARG A 86 17.84 3.14 2.67
C ARG A 86 18.28 3.73 1.35
N LEU A 87 17.78 3.14 0.28
CA LEU A 87 17.98 3.64 -1.08
C LEU A 87 16.60 3.92 -1.71
N PRO A 88 16.49 4.88 -2.64
CA PRO A 88 15.27 4.99 -3.43
C PRO A 88 15.02 3.72 -4.23
N ARG A 89 13.80 3.23 -4.23
CA ARG A 89 13.41 2.09 -5.05
C ARG A 89 12.98 2.59 -6.42
N VAL A 90 13.79 2.33 -7.44
CA VAL A 90 13.57 2.85 -8.80
C VAL A 90 13.03 1.80 -9.78
N SER A 91 12.76 0.59 -9.32
CA SER A 91 12.20 -0.49 -10.14
C SER A 91 10.73 -0.75 -9.80
N LYS A 92 10.08 -1.58 -10.60
CA LYS A 92 8.68 -1.99 -10.39
C LYS A 92 8.47 -2.56 -8.98
N PRO A 93 7.26 -2.49 -8.40
CA PRO A 93 6.04 -1.92 -8.99
C PRO A 93 6.01 -0.38 -9.02
N ASP A 94 5.21 0.18 -9.91
CA ASP A 94 5.00 1.62 -9.99
C ASP A 94 4.17 2.12 -8.80
N ARG A 95 4.30 3.41 -8.47
CA ARG A 95 3.61 4.04 -7.32
C ARG A 95 2.10 3.84 -7.38
N ASP A 96 1.49 4.04 -8.53
CA ASP A 96 0.04 3.93 -8.71
C ASP A 96 -0.46 2.51 -8.43
N ASN A 97 0.29 1.50 -8.83
CA ASN A 97 -0.07 0.11 -8.59
C ASN A 97 0.06 -0.27 -7.10
N LEU A 98 1.05 0.27 -6.40
CA LEU A 98 1.20 0.08 -4.95
C LEU A 98 0.05 0.75 -4.20
N ASP A 99 -0.25 1.98 -4.53
CA ASP A 99 -1.34 2.73 -3.92
C ASP A 99 -2.68 2.04 -4.13
N LYS A 100 -2.95 1.61 -5.35
CA LYS A 100 -4.20 0.94 -5.69
C LYS A 100 -4.43 -0.33 -4.89
N LEU A 101 -3.41 -1.14 -4.70
CA LEU A 101 -3.56 -2.38 -3.94
C LEU A 101 -3.88 -2.10 -2.47
N VAL A 102 -3.22 -1.10 -1.86
CA VAL A 102 -3.51 -0.69 -0.49
C VAL A 102 -4.95 -0.17 -0.37
N LEU A 103 -5.36 0.71 -1.28
CA LEU A 103 -6.71 1.26 -1.27
C LEU A 103 -7.76 0.15 -1.42
N ASP A 104 -7.56 -0.77 -2.36
CA ASP A 104 -8.47 -1.90 -2.57
C ASP A 104 -8.54 -2.80 -1.33
N ALA A 105 -7.41 -3.06 -0.69
CA ALA A 105 -7.35 -3.93 0.48
C ALA A 105 -8.10 -3.36 1.68
N LEU A 106 -8.03 -2.04 1.90
CA LEU A 106 -8.56 -1.40 3.10
C LEU A 106 -9.97 -0.84 2.94
N THR A 107 -10.45 -0.74 1.70
CA THR A 107 -11.84 -0.31 1.44
C THR A 107 -12.84 -1.32 2.02
N GLY A 108 -13.80 -0.81 2.74
CA GLY A 108 -14.81 -1.62 3.43
C GLY A 108 -14.43 -2.00 4.86
N ILE A 109 -13.19 -1.77 5.28
CA ILE A 109 -12.73 -2.01 6.65
C ILE A 109 -12.41 -0.69 7.34
N VAL A 110 -11.48 0.09 6.80
CA VAL A 110 -11.07 1.36 7.42
C VAL A 110 -11.90 2.52 6.87
N TRP A 111 -12.15 2.55 5.59
CA TRP A 111 -13.02 3.54 4.96
C TRP A 111 -14.03 2.87 4.06
N ARG A 112 -15.16 3.57 3.87
CA ARG A 112 -16.27 3.03 3.09
C ARG A 112 -15.95 2.99 1.60
N ASP A 113 -15.29 4.03 1.09
CA ASP A 113 -15.01 4.21 -0.33
C ASP A 113 -13.64 4.87 -0.47
N ASP A 114 -12.81 4.39 -1.40
CA ASP A 114 -11.50 4.96 -1.65
C ASP A 114 -11.54 6.40 -2.17
N ALA A 115 -12.69 6.85 -2.69
CA ALA A 115 -12.92 8.24 -3.06
C ALA A 115 -12.75 9.21 -1.88
N LEU A 116 -12.87 8.72 -0.64
CA LEU A 116 -12.65 9.53 0.56
C LEU A 116 -11.18 9.85 0.81
N VAL A 117 -10.27 9.08 0.23
CA VAL A 117 -8.82 9.32 0.34
C VAL A 117 -8.44 10.42 -0.63
N THR A 118 -8.18 11.63 -0.11
CA THR A 118 -8.01 12.82 -0.93
C THR A 118 -6.58 13.30 -1.02
N CYS A 119 -5.71 12.87 -0.12
CA CYS A 119 -4.30 13.25 -0.13
C CYS A 119 -3.47 12.23 0.63
N GLY A 120 -2.17 12.39 0.54
CA GLY A 120 -1.23 11.55 1.25
C GLY A 120 0.10 11.49 0.53
N TRP A 121 1.10 11.05 1.25
CA TRP A 121 2.45 10.90 0.78
C TRP A 121 2.71 9.41 0.51
N LEU A 122 3.44 9.11 -0.55
CA LEU A 122 3.80 7.75 -0.91
C LEU A 122 5.27 7.68 -1.25
N GLU A 123 5.98 6.76 -0.63
CA GLU A 123 7.42 6.56 -0.87
C GLU A 123 7.74 5.08 -1.03
N LYS A 124 8.60 4.79 -2.00
CA LYS A 124 9.17 3.47 -2.23
C LYS A 124 10.66 3.52 -1.89
N VAL A 125 11.08 2.68 -0.97
CA VAL A 125 12.50 2.59 -0.58
C VAL A 125 12.97 1.16 -0.60
N VAL A 126 14.27 1.00 -0.78
CA VAL A 126 14.96 -0.27 -0.51
C VAL A 126 15.37 -0.25 0.96
N ALA A 127 15.13 -1.34 1.66
CA ALA A 127 15.40 -1.45 3.10
C ALA A 127 16.87 -1.15 3.42
N ALA A 128 17.11 -0.46 4.53
CA ALA A 128 18.42 -0.42 5.15
C ALA A 128 18.82 -1.83 5.60
N GLY A 129 20.09 -2.02 5.92
CA GLY A 129 20.61 -3.36 6.24
C GLY A 129 19.93 -4.03 7.44
N ASP A 130 19.39 -3.25 8.36
CA ASP A 130 18.72 -3.71 9.58
C ASP A 130 17.18 -3.70 9.47
N GLU A 131 16.63 -3.24 8.34
CA GLU A 131 15.19 -3.15 8.16
C GLU A 131 14.60 -4.41 7.53
N GLN A 132 13.38 -4.74 7.95
CA GLN A 132 12.59 -5.79 7.31
C GLN A 132 11.66 -5.18 6.25
N PRO A 133 11.43 -5.90 5.13
CA PRO A 133 10.44 -5.46 4.14
C PRO A 133 9.06 -5.35 4.76
N ARG A 134 8.35 -4.28 4.43
CA ARG A 134 7.01 -4.04 4.97
C ARG A 134 6.31 -2.91 4.22
N THR A 135 5.00 -2.82 4.44
CA THR A 135 4.19 -1.66 4.04
C THR A 135 3.66 -1.00 5.30
N VAL A 136 3.90 0.29 5.44
CA VAL A 136 3.37 1.08 6.57
C VAL A 136 2.34 2.04 6.04
N VAL A 137 1.10 1.96 6.55
CA VAL A 137 -0.02 2.80 6.13
C VAL A 137 -0.45 3.63 7.33
N THR A 138 -0.42 4.95 7.17
CA THR A 138 -0.85 5.90 8.20
C THR A 138 -2.09 6.63 7.71
N ILE A 139 -3.18 6.52 8.46
CA ILE A 139 -4.49 7.06 8.09
C ILE A 139 -4.87 8.12 9.11
N SER A 140 -5.28 9.29 8.62
CA SER A 140 -5.71 10.39 9.47
C SER A 140 -6.86 11.15 8.83
N THR A 141 -7.67 11.80 9.65
CA THR A 141 -8.72 12.68 9.16
C THR A 141 -8.14 14.04 8.79
N ILE A 142 -8.86 14.76 7.95
CA ILE A 142 -8.47 16.08 7.48
C ILE A 142 -9.37 17.12 8.13
N GLU A 143 -8.76 18.09 8.79
CA GLU A 143 -9.48 19.23 9.33
C GLU A 143 -9.97 20.14 8.20
N PRO A 144 -11.23 20.64 8.24
CA PRO A 144 -11.71 21.60 7.26
C PRO A 144 -10.78 22.82 7.19
N GLY A 145 -10.38 23.18 5.99
CA GLY A 145 -9.45 24.31 5.76
C GLY A 145 -7.99 23.97 6.01
N GLY A 146 -7.67 22.73 6.41
CA GLY A 146 -6.31 22.28 6.73
C GLY A 146 -5.52 21.70 5.56
N ALA A 147 -5.96 21.89 4.33
CA ALA A 147 -5.25 21.37 3.17
C ALA A 147 -3.89 22.06 3.02
N THR A 148 -2.84 21.29 2.83
CA THR A 148 -1.50 21.84 2.56
C THR A 148 -1.45 22.47 1.17
N PRO A 149 -0.80 23.62 1.05
CA PRO A 149 -0.62 24.24 -0.27
C PRO A 149 0.24 23.38 -1.18
#